data_aac2a9c1751b459e3d613a9b5af18e43
#
_entry.id   aac2a9c1751b459e3d613a9b5af18e43
#
_cell.length_a   1.000
_cell.length_b   1.000
_cell.length_c   1.000
_cell.angle_alpha   90.00
_cell.angle_beta   90.00
_cell.angle_gamma   90.00
#
_symmetry.space_group_name_H-M   'P 1'
#
loop_
_entity.id
_entity.type
_entity.pdbx_description
1 polymer ?
#
loop_
_entity_poly.entity_id
_entity_poly.type
_entity_poly.pdbx_seq_one_letter_code
_entity_poly.pdbx_strand_id
1 'polypeptide(L)'
;MAAWNISFLVISLLFPMTVAPRKTPYPPSPVIKEIRFLFSHHQRAAPGSDNWPVTWADDDHQYAARGDGGGSGGTNKVGRTSLGVARIEGQWQAHKGYNVWGGHEAENPDTFKGKSYGIICVDGVLYMWVGMFNPRKDPFKEVRLAVSSDHGATWKLADWSFTKSDGVMMPTICQFGRNYDGDRDGYVYHYLIRYQSEKGPDDYPDKVSWLVVQRPGIIDLARVPVDSILDRSAWEFFRRTDEDGNPVWTRVLSQRRPVFEDTNGVGWCLSVCYNAGLRRYLLCTEHTETHRGKLGVFDAPEPWGPWNTVAYYENWGQGYVPVNTFYWNFSNKWLNRNGTRFSLIFTGRKENDSWNVLRGVFILN
;
A
#
# COMPACT_ATOMS: atom_id res chain seq x y z
N MET A 1 36.14 32.32 60.83
CA MET A 1 36.34 31.13 59.96
C MET A 1 35.24 31.13 58.92
N ALA A 2 35.53 31.56 57.72
CA ALA A 2 34.56 31.60 56.63
C ALA A 2 34.74 30.36 55.77
N ALA A 3 33.69 29.55 55.67
CA ALA A 3 33.66 28.34 54.83
C ALA A 3 33.26 28.76 53.37
N TRP A 4 34.12 28.45 52.42
CA TRP A 4 33.86 28.61 50.99
C TRP A 4 33.19 27.36 50.46
N ASN A 5 31.94 27.49 49.98
CA ASN A 5 31.24 26.45 49.24
C ASN A 5 31.62 26.55 47.74
N ILE A 6 32.32 25.53 47.24
CA ILE A 6 32.61 25.39 45.82
C ILE A 6 31.52 24.49 45.22
N SER A 7 30.62 25.10 44.44
CA SER A 7 29.63 24.37 43.64
C SER A 7 30.27 23.92 42.31
N PHE A 8 30.40 22.63 42.10
CA PHE A 8 30.79 22.09 40.80
C PHE A 8 29.59 22.05 39.86
N LEU A 9 29.67 22.82 38.80
CA LEU A 9 28.70 22.82 37.70
C LEU A 9 29.05 21.62 36.76
N VAL A 10 28.27 20.54 36.81
CA VAL A 10 28.41 19.42 35.86
C VAL A 10 27.70 19.80 34.57
N ILE A 11 28.44 20.23 33.57
CA ILE A 11 27.93 20.42 32.21
C ILE A 11 27.87 19.06 31.52
N SER A 12 26.66 18.49 31.45
CA SER A 12 26.41 17.32 30.63
C SER A 12 26.39 17.71 29.13
N LEU A 13 27.47 17.43 28.44
CA LEU A 13 27.54 17.54 26.97
C LEU A 13 26.70 16.41 26.36
N LEU A 14 25.46 16.73 25.99
CA LEU A 14 24.63 15.88 25.13
C LEU A 14 25.21 15.95 23.70
N PHE A 15 26.02 14.97 23.34
CA PHE A 15 26.36 14.74 21.93
C PHE A 15 25.13 14.24 21.22
N PRO A 16 24.68 14.86 20.12
CA PRO A 16 23.64 14.27 19.29
C PRO A 16 24.17 12.93 18.74
N MET A 17 23.58 11.83 19.15
CA MET A 17 23.82 10.55 18.48
C MET A 17 23.30 10.68 17.06
N THR A 18 24.17 10.92 16.10
CA THR A 18 23.86 10.76 14.68
C THR A 18 23.68 9.29 14.40
N VAL A 19 22.42 8.83 14.37
CA VAL A 19 22.12 7.48 13.90
C VAL A 19 22.55 7.41 12.43
N ALA A 20 23.48 6.51 12.12
CA ALA A 20 23.90 6.29 10.74
C ALA A 20 22.68 5.95 9.88
N PRO A 21 22.58 6.49 8.65
CA PRO A 21 21.45 6.18 7.78
C PRO A 21 21.38 4.67 7.55
N ARG A 22 20.16 4.11 7.62
CA ARG A 22 19.95 2.68 7.43
C ARG A 22 20.36 2.28 6.02
N LYS A 23 20.96 1.10 5.89
CA LYS A 23 21.32 0.56 4.59
C LYS A 23 20.04 0.22 3.81
N THR A 24 19.91 0.77 2.60
CA THR A 24 18.82 0.44 1.68
C THR A 24 18.95 -1.01 1.21
N PRO A 25 17.83 -1.73 0.97
CA PRO A 25 17.88 -3.14 0.59
C PRO A 25 18.44 -3.39 -0.82
N TYR A 26 18.31 -2.41 -1.71
CA TYR A 26 18.69 -2.55 -3.12
C TYR A 26 19.59 -1.38 -3.57
N PRO A 27 20.36 -1.56 -4.69
CA PRO A 27 21.12 -0.48 -5.28
C PRO A 27 20.22 0.67 -5.74
N PRO A 28 20.77 1.88 -5.95
CA PRO A 28 20.02 3.00 -6.51
C PRO A 28 19.39 2.69 -7.86
N SER A 29 18.24 3.30 -8.14
CA SER A 29 17.56 3.16 -9.43
C SER A 29 18.43 3.67 -10.58
N PRO A 30 18.57 2.89 -11.67
CA PRO A 30 19.26 3.34 -12.87
C PRO A 30 18.40 4.32 -13.71
N VAL A 31 17.13 4.47 -13.41
CA VAL A 31 16.18 5.28 -14.17
C VAL A 31 15.75 6.53 -13.41
N ILE A 32 15.37 6.39 -12.15
CA ILE A 32 14.84 7.48 -11.32
C ILE A 32 15.94 7.92 -10.35
N LYS A 33 16.44 9.13 -10.56
CA LYS A 33 17.49 9.73 -9.72
C LYS A 33 16.94 10.27 -8.39
N GLU A 34 15.73 10.89 -8.44
CA GLU A 34 15.17 11.62 -7.30
C GLU A 34 13.65 11.71 -7.41
N ILE A 35 12.96 11.75 -6.28
CA ILE A 35 11.55 12.12 -6.20
C ILE A 35 11.43 13.51 -5.57
N ARG A 36 10.78 14.44 -6.25
CA ARG A 36 10.43 15.76 -5.70
C ARG A 36 8.93 15.84 -5.45
N PHE A 37 8.57 16.00 -4.18
CA PHE A 37 7.19 16.20 -3.77
C PHE A 37 6.84 17.68 -3.74
N LEU A 38 5.67 18.03 -4.26
CA LEU A 38 5.17 19.42 -4.34
C LEU A 38 4.18 19.65 -3.19
N PHE A 39 4.69 19.79 -1.96
CA PHE A 39 3.87 19.86 -0.74
C PHE A 39 2.85 20.99 -0.74
N SER A 40 3.08 22.08 -1.51
CA SER A 40 2.09 23.14 -1.72
C SER A 40 0.84 22.68 -2.47
N HIS A 41 0.87 21.53 -3.12
CA HIS A 41 -0.28 20.93 -3.81
C HIS A 41 -0.95 19.79 -3.01
N HIS A 42 -0.70 19.73 -1.72
CA HIS A 42 -1.34 18.75 -0.84
C HIS A 42 -2.82 19.03 -0.67
N GLN A 43 -3.64 18.02 -0.89
CA GLN A 43 -5.09 18.04 -0.69
C GLN A 43 -5.49 16.95 0.29
N ARG A 44 -6.52 17.21 1.09
CA ARG A 44 -7.03 16.31 2.12
C ARG A 44 -8.55 16.23 2.09
N ALA A 45 -9.09 15.01 2.23
CA ALA A 45 -10.53 14.73 2.26
C ALA A 45 -10.83 13.52 3.17
N ALA A 46 -12.10 13.18 3.35
CA ALA A 46 -12.60 12.00 4.05
C ALA A 46 -11.94 11.77 5.42
N PRO A 47 -12.04 12.72 6.38
CA PRO A 47 -11.41 12.62 7.69
C PRO A 47 -11.93 11.41 8.47
N GLY A 48 -11.02 10.69 9.15
CA GLY A 48 -11.31 9.50 9.95
C GLY A 48 -11.30 8.19 9.16
N SER A 49 -11.06 8.24 7.84
CA SER A 49 -10.95 7.03 7.01
C SER A 49 -9.50 6.79 6.59
N ASP A 50 -9.12 5.52 6.49
CA ASP A 50 -7.76 5.08 6.21
C ASP A 50 -7.68 3.99 5.14
N ASN A 51 -6.47 3.53 4.82
CA ASN A 51 -6.20 2.42 3.90
C ASN A 51 -6.87 2.62 2.53
N TRP A 52 -6.28 3.45 1.70
CA TRP A 52 -6.82 3.84 0.41
C TRP A 52 -6.15 3.14 -0.78
N PRO A 53 -6.29 1.79 -0.98
CA PRO A 53 -5.96 1.19 -2.26
C PRO A 53 -6.89 1.75 -3.34
N VAL A 54 -6.35 2.00 -4.52
CA VAL A 54 -7.06 2.69 -5.59
C VAL A 54 -6.83 2.02 -6.94
N THR A 55 -7.86 1.98 -7.78
CA THR A 55 -7.81 1.52 -9.17
C THR A 55 -8.49 2.50 -10.12
N TRP A 56 -8.11 2.48 -11.39
CA TRP A 56 -8.74 3.28 -12.45
C TRP A 56 -9.62 2.38 -13.32
N ALA A 57 -10.93 2.62 -13.27
CA ALA A 57 -11.93 1.77 -13.91
C ALA A 57 -12.27 2.21 -15.35
N ASP A 58 -13.03 1.36 -16.03
CA ASP A 58 -13.50 1.51 -17.40
C ASP A 58 -14.36 2.75 -17.63
N ASP A 59 -15.10 3.21 -16.61
CA ASP A 59 -15.95 4.41 -16.63
C ASP A 59 -15.16 5.72 -16.45
N ASP A 60 -13.84 5.65 -16.50
CA ASP A 60 -12.91 6.75 -16.25
C ASP A 60 -12.93 7.31 -14.82
N HIS A 61 -13.57 6.66 -13.85
CA HIS A 61 -13.45 7.00 -12.44
C HIS A 61 -12.38 6.15 -11.76
N GLN A 62 -11.92 6.60 -10.60
CA GLN A 62 -11.14 5.74 -9.72
C GLN A 62 -12.07 5.16 -8.66
N TYR A 63 -11.82 3.94 -8.26
CA TYR A 63 -12.46 3.30 -7.13
C TYR A 63 -11.42 3.04 -6.06
N ALA A 64 -11.71 3.49 -4.86
CA ALA A 64 -10.85 3.32 -3.70
C ALA A 64 -11.59 2.55 -2.61
N ALA A 65 -11.02 1.44 -2.17
CA ALA A 65 -11.47 0.85 -0.92
C ALA A 65 -10.90 1.68 0.24
N ARG A 66 -11.54 1.60 1.42
CA ARG A 66 -11.09 2.29 2.62
C ARG A 66 -11.39 1.47 3.88
N GLY A 67 -10.57 1.66 4.86
CA GLY A 67 -10.82 1.19 6.22
C GLY A 67 -11.33 2.32 7.10
N ASP A 68 -12.03 1.97 8.14
CA ASP A 68 -12.53 2.87 9.19
C ASP A 68 -13.27 4.13 8.69
N GLY A 69 -13.76 4.95 9.57
CA GLY A 69 -14.43 6.21 9.25
C GLY A 69 -15.65 6.11 8.33
N GLY A 70 -16.18 7.26 7.97
CA GLY A 70 -17.39 7.38 7.16
C GLY A 70 -17.14 7.64 5.67
N GLY A 71 -15.89 7.70 5.21
CA GLY A 71 -15.56 8.03 3.83
C GLY A 71 -15.84 9.48 3.48
N SER A 72 -16.20 9.73 2.23
CA SER A 72 -16.55 11.06 1.73
C SER A 72 -17.75 11.63 2.48
N GLY A 73 -17.62 12.86 2.99
CA GLY A 73 -18.67 13.52 3.80
C GLY A 73 -18.82 12.98 5.22
N GLY A 74 -18.23 11.84 5.55
CA GLY A 74 -18.26 11.26 6.89
C GLY A 74 -17.07 11.66 7.77
N THR A 75 -17.02 11.07 8.95
CA THR A 75 -15.94 11.27 9.91
C THR A 75 -15.59 9.95 10.59
N ASN A 76 -14.68 9.97 11.58
CA ASN A 76 -14.41 8.79 12.41
C ASN A 76 -15.63 8.31 13.23
N LYS A 77 -16.67 9.14 13.36
CA LYS A 77 -17.91 8.82 14.09
C LYS A 77 -19.12 8.75 13.16
N VAL A 78 -19.26 9.70 12.23
CA VAL A 78 -20.42 9.82 11.34
C VAL A 78 -20.24 8.90 10.15
N GLY A 79 -21.14 7.94 9.98
CA GLY A 79 -21.11 6.95 8.90
C GLY A 79 -20.00 5.91 8.99
N ARG A 80 -19.39 5.73 10.19
CA ARG A 80 -18.23 4.84 10.37
C ARG A 80 -18.54 3.40 10.01
N THR A 81 -17.75 2.83 9.10
CA THR A 81 -17.70 1.40 8.77
C THR A 81 -16.27 0.90 8.88
N SER A 82 -16.08 -0.43 8.97
CA SER A 82 -14.74 -1.03 8.98
C SER A 82 -14.14 -1.15 7.58
N LEU A 83 -14.98 -1.16 6.57
CA LEU A 83 -14.66 -1.30 5.16
C LEU A 83 -15.72 -0.56 4.34
N GLY A 84 -15.30 0.13 3.31
CA GLY A 84 -16.17 0.79 2.34
C GLY A 84 -15.46 1.01 1.03
N VAL A 85 -16.23 1.38 0.00
CA VAL A 85 -15.71 1.71 -1.33
C VAL A 85 -16.25 3.06 -1.76
N ALA A 86 -15.37 3.91 -2.27
CA ALA A 86 -15.71 5.21 -2.81
C ALA A 86 -15.33 5.30 -4.28
N ARG A 87 -16.20 5.92 -5.10
CA ARG A 87 -15.92 6.38 -6.45
C ARG A 87 -15.29 7.76 -6.37
N ILE A 88 -14.15 7.96 -7.03
CA ILE A 88 -13.40 9.21 -7.07
C ILE A 88 -13.46 9.76 -8.49
N GLU A 89 -14.20 10.83 -8.68
CA GLU A 89 -14.45 11.48 -9.96
C GLU A 89 -13.48 12.64 -10.18
N GLY A 90 -13.17 12.92 -11.44
CA GLY A 90 -12.38 14.09 -11.83
C GLY A 90 -10.87 13.88 -11.83
N GLN A 91 -10.20 15.01 -12.06
CA GLN A 91 -8.73 15.09 -12.09
C GLN A 91 -8.22 15.47 -10.69
N TRP A 92 -6.93 15.25 -10.45
CA TRP A 92 -6.33 15.45 -9.14
C TRP A 92 -6.60 16.85 -8.52
N GLN A 93 -6.76 17.91 -9.35
CA GLN A 93 -6.99 19.27 -8.88
C GLN A 93 -8.37 19.49 -8.26
N ALA A 94 -9.38 18.78 -8.76
CA ALA A 94 -10.79 19.00 -8.45
C ALA A 94 -11.56 17.68 -8.32
N HIS A 95 -10.90 16.63 -7.78
CA HIS A 95 -11.55 15.35 -7.58
C HIS A 95 -12.59 15.42 -6.46
N LYS A 96 -13.62 14.60 -6.59
CA LYS A 96 -14.66 14.40 -5.57
C LYS A 96 -14.85 12.91 -5.31
N GLY A 97 -15.03 12.56 -4.04
CA GLY A 97 -15.34 11.19 -3.63
C GLY A 97 -16.82 11.02 -3.31
N TYR A 98 -17.38 9.88 -3.68
CA TYR A 98 -18.74 9.44 -3.37
C TYR A 98 -18.69 8.04 -2.79
N ASN A 99 -19.34 7.80 -1.66
CA ASN A 99 -19.39 6.47 -1.08
C ASN A 99 -20.38 5.61 -1.87
N VAL A 100 -19.88 4.62 -2.58
CA VAL A 100 -20.70 3.70 -3.37
C VAL A 100 -21.23 2.57 -2.50
N TRP A 101 -20.40 2.06 -1.58
CA TRP A 101 -20.74 0.94 -0.71
C TRP A 101 -20.14 1.16 0.69
N GLY A 102 -21.02 1.19 1.68
CA GLY A 102 -20.68 1.47 3.07
C GLY A 102 -20.16 2.89 3.31
N GLY A 103 -20.50 3.43 4.47
CA GLY A 103 -20.09 4.78 4.88
C GLY A 103 -21.23 5.77 5.02
N HIS A 104 -20.86 7.04 5.19
CA HIS A 104 -21.83 8.13 5.33
C HIS A 104 -22.56 8.35 4.00
N GLU A 105 -23.90 8.35 4.05
CA GLU A 105 -24.75 8.54 2.87
C GLU A 105 -24.33 7.69 1.66
N ALA A 106 -23.84 6.48 1.91
CA ALA A 106 -23.45 5.58 0.85
C ALA A 106 -24.64 5.18 -0.02
N GLU A 107 -24.44 5.05 -1.32
CA GLU A 107 -25.44 4.58 -2.28
C GLU A 107 -25.95 3.18 -1.90
N ASN A 108 -25.07 2.33 -1.35
CA ASN A 108 -25.37 0.98 -0.92
C ASN A 108 -24.76 0.68 0.47
N PRO A 109 -25.44 -0.13 1.31
CA PRO A 109 -24.91 -0.53 2.61
C PRO A 109 -23.76 -1.56 2.46
N ASP A 110 -22.86 -1.58 3.43
CA ASP A 110 -21.86 -2.64 3.55
C ASP A 110 -22.51 -3.97 4.00
N THR A 111 -22.23 -5.05 3.28
CA THR A 111 -22.81 -6.39 3.52
C THR A 111 -21.89 -7.32 4.29
N PHE A 112 -20.61 -6.99 4.43
CA PHE A 112 -19.63 -7.71 5.25
C PHE A 112 -18.61 -6.74 5.85
N LYS A 113 -17.86 -7.20 6.83
CA LYS A 113 -16.88 -6.41 7.59
C LYS A 113 -15.45 -6.91 7.32
N GLY A 114 -14.51 -5.99 7.30
CA GLY A 114 -13.10 -6.32 7.10
C GLY A 114 -12.24 -5.09 6.89
N LYS A 115 -11.08 -5.31 6.25
CA LYS A 115 -10.17 -4.28 5.77
C LYS A 115 -9.67 -4.63 4.37
N SER A 116 -9.48 -3.63 3.51
CA SER A 116 -8.92 -3.86 2.18
C SER A 116 -7.54 -3.19 2.02
N TYR A 117 -6.67 -3.89 1.30
CA TYR A 117 -5.31 -3.43 0.97
C TYR A 117 -4.97 -3.62 -0.51
N GLY A 118 -5.97 -3.93 -1.32
CA GLY A 118 -5.82 -4.03 -2.77
C GLY A 118 -7.17 -4.08 -3.47
N ILE A 119 -7.35 -3.24 -4.47
CA ILE A 119 -8.51 -3.22 -5.37
C ILE A 119 -8.00 -3.05 -6.79
N ILE A 120 -8.66 -3.68 -7.76
CA ILE A 120 -8.35 -3.57 -9.19
C ILE A 120 -9.63 -3.61 -10.02
N CYS A 121 -9.66 -2.88 -11.13
CA CYS A 121 -10.64 -3.04 -12.19
C CYS A 121 -10.00 -3.80 -13.35
N VAL A 122 -10.62 -4.88 -13.78
CA VAL A 122 -10.25 -5.67 -14.97
C VAL A 122 -11.50 -5.92 -15.78
N ASP A 123 -11.52 -5.50 -17.02
CA ASP A 123 -12.67 -5.64 -17.94
C ASP A 123 -14.02 -5.19 -17.33
N GLY A 124 -14.03 -4.03 -16.67
CA GLY A 124 -15.21 -3.44 -16.02
C GLY A 124 -15.62 -4.12 -14.70
N VAL A 125 -14.90 -5.14 -14.26
CA VAL A 125 -15.15 -5.86 -13.01
C VAL A 125 -14.16 -5.43 -11.94
N LEU A 126 -14.65 -5.07 -10.76
CA LEU A 126 -13.82 -4.74 -9.60
C LEU A 126 -13.54 -5.99 -8.78
N TYR A 127 -12.27 -6.18 -8.44
CA TYR A 127 -11.80 -7.21 -7.51
C TYR A 127 -11.10 -6.54 -6.33
N MET A 128 -11.39 -7.00 -5.11
CA MET A 128 -10.84 -6.40 -3.89
C MET A 128 -10.37 -7.50 -2.94
N TRP A 129 -9.14 -7.40 -2.46
CA TRP A 129 -8.69 -8.22 -1.35
C TRP A 129 -9.27 -7.71 -0.04
N VAL A 130 -9.91 -8.59 0.70
CA VAL A 130 -10.53 -8.29 2.00
C VAL A 130 -9.89 -9.15 3.08
N GLY A 131 -9.24 -8.53 4.03
CA GLY A 131 -8.91 -9.14 5.31
C GLY A 131 -10.18 -9.23 6.16
N MET A 132 -10.70 -10.46 6.29
CA MET A 132 -11.96 -10.71 6.96
C MET A 132 -11.83 -10.56 8.47
N PHE A 133 -12.77 -9.86 9.10
CA PHE A 133 -12.82 -9.84 10.55
C PHE A 133 -13.23 -11.19 11.12
N ASN A 134 -12.44 -11.68 12.05
CA ASN A 134 -12.78 -12.80 12.92
C ASN A 134 -13.26 -12.27 14.31
N PRO A 135 -13.61 -13.14 15.27
CA PRO A 135 -14.04 -12.72 16.60
C PRO A 135 -13.09 -11.77 17.35
N ARG A 136 -11.80 -11.84 17.06
CA ARG A 136 -10.77 -10.92 17.60
C ARG A 136 -10.55 -9.68 16.74
N LYS A 137 -11.31 -9.54 15.65
CA LYS A 137 -11.15 -8.48 14.64
C LYS A 137 -9.75 -8.43 14.01
N ASP A 138 -9.05 -9.56 13.94
CA ASP A 138 -7.75 -9.69 13.27
C ASP A 138 -7.97 -9.82 11.76
N PRO A 139 -7.67 -8.76 10.97
CA PRO A 139 -7.93 -8.76 9.52
C PRO A 139 -6.90 -9.57 8.73
N PHE A 140 -5.85 -10.10 9.38
CA PHE A 140 -4.82 -10.85 8.68
C PHE A 140 -5.00 -12.37 8.81
N LYS A 141 -5.91 -12.81 9.66
CA LYS A 141 -6.12 -14.24 9.87
C LYS A 141 -6.62 -14.95 8.62
N GLU A 142 -7.45 -14.26 7.83
CA GLU A 142 -8.02 -14.77 6.59
C GLU A 142 -8.21 -13.62 5.62
N VAL A 143 -7.76 -13.80 4.38
CA VAL A 143 -7.97 -12.82 3.29
C VAL A 143 -8.68 -13.49 2.13
N ARG A 144 -9.74 -12.83 1.61
CA ARG A 144 -10.56 -13.29 0.49
C ARG A 144 -10.63 -12.25 -0.61
N LEU A 145 -10.78 -12.71 -1.84
CA LEU A 145 -11.21 -11.82 -2.92
C LEU A 145 -12.71 -11.53 -2.78
N ALA A 146 -13.07 -10.29 -2.98
CA ALA A 146 -14.44 -9.86 -3.26
C ALA A 146 -14.51 -9.38 -4.71
N VAL A 147 -15.63 -9.62 -5.38
CA VAL A 147 -15.89 -9.24 -6.77
C VAL A 147 -17.16 -8.43 -6.89
N SER A 148 -17.13 -7.40 -7.73
CA SER A 148 -18.27 -6.55 -8.07
C SER A 148 -18.30 -6.32 -9.58
N SER A 149 -19.42 -6.61 -10.22
CA SER A 149 -19.68 -6.36 -11.65
C SER A 149 -20.57 -5.11 -11.89
N ASP A 150 -20.78 -4.30 -10.88
CA ASP A 150 -21.65 -3.14 -10.87
C ASP A 150 -20.97 -1.90 -10.26
N HIS A 151 -19.66 -1.75 -10.57
CA HIS A 151 -18.83 -0.62 -10.11
C HIS A 151 -18.87 -0.40 -8.59
N GLY A 152 -18.86 -1.51 -7.84
CA GLY A 152 -18.75 -1.49 -6.39
C GLY A 152 -20.08 -1.35 -5.64
N ALA A 153 -21.22 -1.35 -6.33
CA ALA A 153 -22.55 -1.26 -5.70
C ALA A 153 -22.86 -2.50 -4.88
N THR A 154 -22.53 -3.68 -5.40
CA THR A 154 -22.68 -4.95 -4.67
C THR A 154 -21.42 -5.79 -4.75
N TRP A 155 -21.18 -6.63 -3.75
CA TRP A 155 -19.97 -7.43 -3.63
C TRP A 155 -20.29 -8.88 -3.25
N LYS A 156 -19.59 -9.82 -3.89
CA LYS A 156 -19.62 -11.24 -3.55
C LYS A 156 -18.21 -11.68 -3.14
N LEU A 157 -18.12 -12.46 -2.08
CA LEU A 157 -16.85 -13.06 -1.64
C LEU A 157 -16.57 -14.35 -2.41
N ALA A 158 -15.31 -14.57 -2.78
CA ALA A 158 -14.85 -15.86 -3.28
C ALA A 158 -15.09 -16.95 -2.22
N ASP A 159 -15.25 -18.19 -2.65
CA ASP A 159 -15.46 -19.37 -1.80
C ASP A 159 -14.16 -19.91 -1.18
N TRP A 160 -13.01 -19.35 -1.58
CA TRP A 160 -11.69 -19.70 -1.08
C TRP A 160 -10.99 -18.49 -0.44
N SER A 161 -9.95 -18.75 0.35
CA SER A 161 -9.16 -17.73 1.04
C SER A 161 -7.70 -18.13 1.15
N PHE A 162 -6.84 -17.14 1.42
CA PHE A 162 -5.54 -17.37 2.04
C PHE A 162 -5.61 -17.10 3.54
N THR A 163 -4.74 -17.76 4.28
CA THR A 163 -4.68 -17.65 5.75
C THR A 163 -3.24 -17.38 6.22
N LYS A 164 -3.08 -17.03 7.49
CA LYS A 164 -1.76 -16.94 8.12
C LYS A 164 -0.99 -18.26 8.06
N SER A 165 -1.69 -19.42 8.12
CA SER A 165 -1.06 -20.72 7.97
C SER A 165 -0.50 -20.96 6.57
N ASP A 166 -1.02 -20.28 5.55
CA ASP A 166 -0.44 -20.23 4.21
C ASP A 166 0.78 -19.30 4.14
N GLY A 167 1.07 -18.59 5.22
CA GLY A 167 2.11 -17.59 5.28
C GLY A 167 1.78 -16.36 4.41
N VAL A 168 0.51 -16.06 4.20
CA VAL A 168 0.04 -14.93 3.41
C VAL A 168 -0.64 -13.91 4.29
N MET A 169 -0.25 -12.66 4.12
CA MET A 169 -0.77 -11.51 4.83
C MET A 169 -1.03 -10.38 3.83
N MET A 170 -2.19 -9.79 3.89
CA MET A 170 -2.61 -8.58 3.16
C MET A 170 -2.09 -8.46 1.71
N PRO A 171 -2.65 -9.22 0.77
CA PRO A 171 -2.30 -9.11 -0.65
C PRO A 171 -2.66 -7.75 -1.22
N THR A 172 -1.82 -7.23 -2.12
CA THR A 172 -2.16 -6.11 -2.99
C THR A 172 -2.10 -6.52 -4.46
N ILE A 173 -2.65 -5.70 -5.34
CA ILE A 173 -2.76 -5.98 -6.77
C ILE A 173 -2.01 -4.91 -7.56
N CYS A 174 -1.19 -5.31 -8.53
CA CYS A 174 -0.48 -4.40 -9.41
C CYS A 174 -1.46 -3.62 -10.29
N GLN A 175 -1.34 -2.30 -10.32
CA GLN A 175 -2.15 -1.43 -11.15
C GLN A 175 -1.53 -1.27 -12.55
N PHE A 176 -2.29 -1.46 -13.62
CA PHE A 176 -1.83 -1.36 -15.01
C PHE A 176 -2.64 -0.36 -15.86
N GLY A 177 -2.90 0.82 -15.35
CA GLY A 177 -3.64 1.85 -16.08
C GLY A 177 -5.16 1.70 -15.95
N ARG A 178 -5.88 2.27 -16.91
CA ARG A 178 -7.35 2.24 -16.94
C ARG A 178 -7.83 0.84 -17.24
N ASN A 179 -8.75 0.32 -16.44
CA ASN A 179 -9.40 -0.97 -16.70
C ASN A 179 -8.44 -2.16 -16.90
N TYR A 180 -7.20 -2.04 -16.39
CA TYR A 180 -6.11 -2.98 -16.62
C TYR A 180 -5.60 -3.03 -18.08
N ASP A 181 -6.03 -2.12 -18.97
CA ASP A 181 -5.68 -2.11 -20.41
C ASP A 181 -4.18 -2.00 -20.69
N GLY A 182 -3.38 -1.66 -19.70
CA GLY A 182 -1.92 -1.55 -19.82
C GLY A 182 -1.17 -2.85 -19.54
N ASP A 183 -1.85 -3.96 -19.32
CA ASP A 183 -1.23 -5.24 -19.01
C ASP A 183 -0.28 -5.69 -20.14
N ARG A 184 0.70 -6.53 -19.81
CA ARG A 184 1.78 -6.87 -20.76
C ARG A 184 1.74 -8.32 -21.24
N ASP A 185 1.00 -9.17 -20.58
CA ASP A 185 1.08 -10.61 -20.80
C ASP A 185 -0.21 -11.39 -20.47
N GLY A 186 -1.32 -10.70 -20.23
CA GLY A 186 -2.61 -11.33 -19.93
C GLY A 186 -2.75 -11.87 -18.51
N TYR A 187 -1.89 -11.40 -17.57
CA TYR A 187 -1.93 -11.83 -16.17
C TYR A 187 -2.17 -10.66 -15.22
N VAL A 188 -2.96 -10.92 -14.18
CA VAL A 188 -3.06 -10.03 -12.99
C VAL A 188 -2.03 -10.47 -11.96
N TYR A 189 -1.20 -9.53 -11.54
CA TYR A 189 -0.13 -9.75 -10.57
C TYR A 189 -0.55 -9.34 -9.17
N HIS A 190 -0.35 -10.25 -8.19
CA HIS A 190 -0.65 -10.06 -6.79
C HIS A 190 0.61 -10.17 -5.95
N TYR A 191 0.89 -9.15 -5.15
CA TYR A 191 2.02 -9.11 -4.22
C TYR A 191 1.52 -9.51 -2.83
N LEU A 192 2.13 -10.52 -2.25
CA LEU A 192 1.71 -11.17 -1.01
C LEU A 192 2.77 -10.90 0.06
N ILE A 193 2.43 -10.15 1.08
CA ILE A 193 3.34 -10.00 2.22
C ILE A 193 3.43 -11.36 2.92
N ARG A 194 4.66 -11.85 3.12
CA ARG A 194 4.87 -13.11 3.83
C ARG A 194 4.72 -12.88 5.33
N TYR A 195 3.77 -13.57 5.93
CA TYR A 195 3.59 -13.55 7.37
C TYR A 195 4.78 -14.21 8.08
N GLN A 196 5.43 -13.48 8.97
CA GLN A 196 6.57 -13.94 9.74
C GLN A 196 6.22 -14.07 11.22
N SER A 197 5.63 -13.05 11.83
CA SER A 197 5.33 -13.01 13.25
C SER A 197 4.27 -11.97 13.59
N GLU A 198 3.52 -12.22 14.67
CA GLU A 198 2.67 -11.20 15.32
C GLU A 198 3.47 -10.29 16.27
N LYS A 199 4.73 -10.61 16.51
CA LYS A 199 5.60 -9.78 17.35
C LYS A 199 6.22 -8.69 16.49
N GLY A 200 5.78 -7.45 16.70
CA GLY A 200 6.45 -6.28 16.20
C GLY A 200 7.79 -6.05 16.84
N PRO A 201 8.57 -5.08 16.40
CA PRO A 201 9.72 -4.59 17.12
C PRO A 201 9.28 -4.13 18.52
N ASP A 202 10.18 -4.30 19.49
CA ASP A 202 9.93 -4.00 20.91
C ASP A 202 9.49 -2.56 21.19
N ASP A 203 9.69 -1.67 20.22
CA ASP A 203 9.38 -0.23 20.24
C ASP A 203 7.92 0.08 19.87
N TYR A 204 7.09 -0.92 19.57
CA TYR A 204 5.67 -0.73 19.29
C TYR A 204 4.82 -1.42 20.38
N PRO A 205 4.91 -0.93 21.64
CA PRO A 205 4.25 -1.56 22.78
C PRO A 205 2.73 -1.44 22.74
N ASP A 206 2.17 -0.59 21.84
CA ASP A 206 0.77 -0.19 21.88
C ASP A 206 -0.19 -1.11 21.13
N LYS A 207 0.22 -2.43 20.80
CA LYS A 207 -0.81 -3.36 21.18
C LYS A 207 -1.76 -3.93 20.18
N VAL A 208 -1.57 -3.65 18.90
CA VAL A 208 -2.36 -4.38 17.94
C VAL A 208 -1.40 -5.31 17.22
N SER A 209 -1.31 -6.53 17.71
CA SER A 209 -0.33 -7.55 17.27
C SER A 209 -0.34 -7.87 15.76
N TRP A 210 -1.30 -7.35 15.02
CA TRP A 210 -1.40 -7.53 13.58
C TRP A 210 -0.93 -6.32 12.76
N LEU A 211 -0.77 -5.12 13.36
CA LEU A 211 -0.27 -3.93 12.67
C LEU A 211 1.25 -3.80 12.81
N VAL A 212 1.97 -4.86 12.48
CA VAL A 212 3.43 -4.90 12.66
C VAL A 212 4.15 -4.98 11.33
N VAL A 213 5.29 -4.33 11.26
CA VAL A 213 6.25 -4.53 10.16
C VAL A 213 6.85 -5.92 10.27
N GLN A 214 6.69 -6.74 9.24
CA GLN A 214 7.25 -8.08 9.20
C GLN A 214 8.77 -8.01 9.02
N ARG A 215 9.54 -8.74 9.84
CA ARG A 215 11.00 -8.80 9.79
C ARG A 215 11.53 -10.23 9.87
N PRO A 216 12.42 -10.62 8.93
CA PRO A 216 12.76 -9.88 7.71
C PRO A 216 11.51 -9.64 6.86
N GLY A 217 11.48 -8.50 6.14
CA GLY A 217 10.37 -8.21 5.23
C GLY A 217 10.51 -9.02 3.97
N ILE A 218 9.46 -9.75 3.61
CA ILE A 218 9.43 -10.62 2.44
C ILE A 218 8.12 -10.39 1.68
N ILE A 219 8.23 -10.19 0.35
CA ILE A 219 7.08 -10.13 -0.54
C ILE A 219 7.21 -11.26 -1.56
N ASP A 220 6.19 -12.09 -1.63
CA ASP A 220 6.00 -13.10 -2.65
C ASP A 220 5.17 -12.53 -3.81
N LEU A 221 5.28 -13.12 -5.00
CA LEU A 221 4.50 -12.75 -6.15
C LEU A 221 3.65 -13.93 -6.62
N ALA A 222 2.37 -13.66 -6.86
CA ALA A 222 1.47 -14.54 -7.56
C ALA A 222 0.96 -13.87 -8.82
N ARG A 223 0.52 -14.68 -9.79
CA ARG A 223 -0.19 -14.21 -10.96
C ARG A 223 -1.35 -15.14 -11.28
N VAL A 224 -2.33 -14.61 -11.98
CA VAL A 224 -3.48 -15.36 -12.47
C VAL A 224 -3.90 -14.79 -13.81
N PRO A 225 -4.35 -15.60 -14.80
CA PRO A 225 -4.89 -15.09 -16.05
C PRO A 225 -6.05 -14.11 -15.79
N VAL A 226 -6.17 -13.07 -16.59
CA VAL A 226 -7.17 -11.98 -16.42
C VAL A 226 -8.62 -12.50 -16.41
N ASP A 227 -8.89 -13.59 -17.13
CA ASP A 227 -10.20 -14.25 -17.22
C ASP A 227 -10.48 -15.27 -16.10
N SER A 228 -9.51 -15.54 -15.23
CA SER A 228 -9.54 -16.65 -14.27
C SER A 228 -9.27 -16.20 -12.82
N ILE A 229 -9.45 -14.89 -12.50
CA ILE A 229 -9.05 -14.29 -11.20
C ILE A 229 -9.69 -15.01 -10.01
N LEU A 230 -10.92 -15.47 -10.13
CA LEU A 230 -11.64 -16.18 -9.07
C LEU A 230 -11.35 -17.68 -9.01
N ASP A 231 -10.73 -18.26 -10.05
CA ASP A 231 -10.34 -19.67 -10.05
C ASP A 231 -9.02 -19.87 -9.30
N ARG A 232 -9.11 -20.37 -8.05
CA ARG A 232 -7.93 -20.64 -7.22
C ARG A 232 -6.93 -21.59 -7.88
N SER A 233 -7.38 -22.51 -8.76
CA SER A 233 -6.54 -23.50 -9.43
C SER A 233 -5.68 -22.91 -10.55
N ALA A 234 -6.09 -21.74 -11.09
CA ALA A 234 -5.36 -21.01 -12.13
C ALA A 234 -4.19 -20.17 -11.58
N TRP A 235 -4.11 -20.01 -10.25
CA TRP A 235 -3.08 -19.19 -9.61
C TRP A 235 -1.71 -19.84 -9.68
N GLU A 236 -0.72 -19.03 -10.10
CA GLU A 236 0.68 -19.39 -10.15
C GLU A 236 1.50 -18.49 -9.21
N PHE A 237 2.53 -19.05 -8.60
CA PHE A 237 3.43 -18.35 -7.68
C PHE A 237 4.83 -18.32 -8.28
N PHE A 238 5.50 -17.18 -8.14
CA PHE A 238 6.89 -17.04 -8.58
C PHE A 238 7.80 -18.02 -7.82
N ARG A 239 8.65 -18.72 -8.55
CA ARG A 239 9.58 -19.68 -8.00
C ARG A 239 11.05 -19.25 -8.14
N ARG A 240 11.44 -18.75 -9.30
CA ARG A 240 12.78 -18.28 -9.63
C ARG A 240 12.80 -17.65 -11.02
N THR A 241 13.92 -17.06 -11.39
CA THR A 241 14.25 -16.83 -12.80
C THR A 241 15.09 -18.00 -13.34
N ASP A 242 14.97 -18.33 -14.62
CA ASP A 242 15.87 -19.24 -15.30
C ASP A 242 17.20 -18.54 -15.68
N GLU A 243 18.06 -19.26 -16.44
CA GLU A 243 19.37 -18.76 -16.88
C GLU A 243 19.25 -17.59 -17.87
N ASP A 244 18.15 -17.50 -18.60
CA ASP A 244 17.83 -16.42 -19.54
C ASP A 244 17.13 -15.22 -18.87
N GLY A 245 16.86 -15.30 -17.55
CA GLY A 245 16.17 -14.26 -16.78
C GLY A 245 14.64 -14.34 -16.85
N ASN A 246 14.04 -15.37 -17.48
CA ASN A 246 12.60 -15.55 -17.54
C ASN A 246 12.04 -16.08 -16.21
N PRO A 247 10.81 -15.71 -15.84
CA PRO A 247 10.20 -16.17 -14.60
C PRO A 247 9.73 -17.63 -14.74
N VAL A 248 10.05 -18.43 -13.74
CA VAL A 248 9.54 -19.79 -13.59
C VAL A 248 8.47 -19.79 -12.51
N TRP A 249 7.30 -20.32 -12.83
CA TRP A 249 6.12 -20.31 -11.98
C TRP A 249 5.80 -21.71 -11.44
N THR A 250 5.06 -21.79 -10.36
CA THR A 250 4.55 -23.02 -9.75
C THR A 250 3.12 -22.83 -9.24
N ARG A 251 2.28 -23.85 -9.34
CA ARG A 251 0.93 -23.83 -8.73
C ARG A 251 0.94 -24.25 -7.25
N VAL A 252 2.10 -24.69 -6.75
CA VAL A 252 2.26 -25.13 -5.37
C VAL A 252 2.71 -23.96 -4.50
N LEU A 253 1.83 -23.42 -3.67
CA LEU A 253 2.06 -22.26 -2.81
C LEU A 253 3.33 -22.38 -1.95
N SER A 254 3.61 -23.57 -1.40
CA SER A 254 4.78 -23.80 -0.55
C SER A 254 6.13 -23.74 -1.30
N GLN A 255 6.12 -23.80 -2.63
CA GLN A 255 7.30 -23.69 -3.47
C GLN A 255 7.62 -22.26 -3.91
N ARG A 256 6.77 -21.29 -3.54
CA ARG A 256 6.98 -19.88 -3.88
C ARG A 256 8.30 -19.36 -3.32
N ARG A 257 8.89 -18.40 -4.01
CA ARG A 257 10.09 -17.68 -3.58
C ARG A 257 9.84 -16.19 -3.60
N PRO A 258 10.52 -15.44 -2.74
CA PRO A 258 10.36 -14.00 -2.68
C PRO A 258 10.81 -13.33 -3.98
N VAL A 259 10.13 -12.24 -4.33
CA VAL A 259 10.55 -11.30 -5.38
C VAL A 259 11.14 -10.02 -4.77
N PHE A 260 10.88 -9.77 -3.48
CA PHE A 260 11.39 -8.61 -2.76
C PHE A 260 11.72 -8.99 -1.31
N GLU A 261 12.86 -8.51 -0.82
CA GLU A 261 13.30 -8.72 0.56
C GLU A 261 13.91 -7.44 1.12
N ASP A 262 13.53 -7.08 2.35
CA ASP A 262 14.15 -5.99 3.11
C ASP A 262 14.38 -6.44 4.55
N THR A 263 15.64 -6.48 4.98
CA THR A 263 15.98 -6.85 6.36
C THR A 263 15.47 -5.85 7.40
N ASN A 264 15.21 -4.60 6.99
CA ASN A 264 14.58 -3.59 7.85
C ASN A 264 13.07 -3.82 8.00
N GLY A 265 12.48 -4.66 7.16
CA GLY A 265 11.10 -5.09 7.22
C GLY A 265 10.21 -4.57 6.10
N VAL A 266 9.01 -5.16 6.00
CA VAL A 266 7.92 -4.77 5.12
C VAL A 266 6.67 -4.54 5.96
N GLY A 267 6.07 -3.37 5.83
CA GLY A 267 4.82 -3.03 6.50
C GLY A 267 3.63 -3.79 5.91
N TRP A 268 2.54 -3.76 6.62
CA TRP A 268 1.28 -4.45 6.26
C TRP A 268 0.48 -3.75 5.15
N CYS A 269 0.91 -2.55 4.74
CA CYS A 269 0.36 -1.81 3.61
C CYS A 269 1.43 -1.67 2.53
N LEU A 270 1.15 -2.23 1.37
CA LEU A 270 2.02 -2.09 0.21
C LEU A 270 1.21 -1.78 -1.04
N SER A 271 1.78 -1.06 -1.98
CA SER A 271 1.17 -0.80 -3.28
C SER A 271 2.17 -1.02 -4.40
N VAL A 272 1.66 -1.46 -5.54
CA VAL A 272 2.47 -1.63 -6.76
C VAL A 272 1.67 -1.12 -7.95
N CYS A 273 2.33 -0.36 -8.83
CA CYS A 273 1.76 0.03 -10.12
C CYS A 273 2.81 -0.02 -11.23
N TYR A 274 2.35 -0.25 -12.45
CA TYR A 274 3.18 -0.08 -13.63
C TYR A 274 3.10 1.37 -14.12
N ASN A 275 4.24 2.03 -14.22
CA ASN A 275 4.39 3.34 -14.84
C ASN A 275 4.79 3.14 -16.31
N ALA A 276 3.84 3.17 -17.21
CA ALA A 276 4.05 2.92 -18.62
C ALA A 276 5.00 3.93 -19.29
N GLY A 277 4.97 5.19 -18.84
CA GLY A 277 5.85 6.25 -19.37
C GLY A 277 7.33 6.02 -19.05
N LEU A 278 7.63 5.48 -17.88
CA LEU A 278 8.99 5.12 -17.46
C LEU A 278 9.33 3.66 -17.77
N ARG A 279 8.35 2.84 -18.12
CA ARG A 279 8.45 1.39 -18.30
C ARG A 279 9.02 0.71 -17.04
N ARG A 280 8.48 1.10 -15.86
CA ARG A 280 8.93 0.62 -14.55
C ARG A 280 7.75 0.24 -13.67
N TYR A 281 7.88 -0.85 -12.96
CA TYR A 281 7.04 -1.15 -11.80
C TYR A 281 7.51 -0.30 -10.64
N LEU A 282 6.57 0.34 -9.94
CA LEU A 282 6.84 1.16 -8.76
C LEU A 282 6.19 0.49 -7.56
N LEU A 283 6.97 0.20 -6.53
CA LEU A 283 6.52 -0.39 -5.28
C LEU A 283 6.72 0.61 -4.14
N CYS A 284 5.67 0.82 -3.32
CA CYS A 284 5.75 1.56 -2.07
C CYS A 284 5.45 0.63 -0.90
N THR A 285 6.26 0.67 0.14
CA THR A 285 6.03 -0.05 1.39
C THR A 285 6.57 0.71 2.59
N GLU A 286 6.08 0.38 3.78
CA GLU A 286 6.74 0.79 5.02
C GLU A 286 7.91 -0.12 5.33
N HIS A 287 8.89 0.42 6.06
CA HIS A 287 9.94 -0.36 6.68
C HIS A 287 10.04 0.00 8.17
N THR A 288 10.73 -0.81 8.95
CA THR A 288 11.12 -0.54 10.34
C THR A 288 9.94 -0.42 11.31
N GLU A 289 9.09 0.59 11.14
CA GLU A 289 7.95 0.89 12.02
C GLU A 289 6.75 1.31 11.18
N THR A 290 5.57 0.84 11.56
CA THR A 290 4.34 1.24 10.88
C THR A 290 3.83 2.61 11.35
N HIS A 291 3.14 3.34 10.48
CA HIS A 291 2.51 4.63 10.74
C HIS A 291 3.49 5.73 11.21
N ARG A 292 4.71 5.72 10.68
CA ARG A 292 5.76 6.67 11.06
C ARG A 292 6.39 7.41 9.88
N GLY A 293 5.78 7.30 8.69
CA GLY A 293 6.37 7.90 7.50
C GLY A 293 7.65 7.18 7.03
N LYS A 294 7.85 5.94 7.44
CA LYS A 294 8.99 5.11 7.02
C LYS A 294 8.72 4.56 5.61
N LEU A 295 8.81 5.43 4.61
CA LEU A 295 8.48 5.10 3.23
C LEU A 295 9.70 4.59 2.47
N GLY A 296 9.62 3.37 1.94
CA GLY A 296 10.46 2.85 0.87
C GLY A 296 9.74 2.95 -0.47
N VAL A 297 10.42 3.50 -1.48
CA VAL A 297 9.98 3.53 -2.88
C VAL A 297 11.01 2.80 -3.71
N PHE A 298 10.55 1.83 -4.48
CA PHE A 298 11.40 0.96 -5.29
C PHE A 298 10.88 0.91 -6.72
N ASP A 299 11.79 0.64 -7.67
CA ASP A 299 11.42 0.41 -9.05
C ASP A 299 12.05 -0.85 -9.63
N ALA A 300 11.40 -1.46 -10.62
CA ALA A 300 11.88 -2.63 -11.33
C ALA A 300 11.45 -2.63 -12.80
N PRO A 301 12.21 -3.29 -13.70
CA PRO A 301 11.81 -3.47 -15.09
C PRO A 301 10.69 -4.50 -15.26
N GLU A 302 10.65 -5.52 -14.38
CA GLU A 302 9.69 -6.60 -14.40
C GLU A 302 8.98 -6.75 -13.05
N PRO A 303 7.79 -7.37 -12.97
CA PRO A 303 7.05 -7.51 -11.71
C PRO A 303 7.80 -8.35 -10.65
N TRP A 304 8.73 -9.18 -11.05
CA TRP A 304 9.60 -9.98 -10.17
C TRP A 304 10.96 -9.32 -9.90
N GLY A 305 11.22 -8.12 -10.43
CA GLY A 305 12.51 -7.44 -10.26
C GLY A 305 13.38 -7.41 -11.54
N PRO A 306 14.72 -7.22 -11.44
CA PRO A 306 15.40 -6.87 -10.19
C PRO A 306 14.98 -5.49 -9.66
N TRP A 307 14.78 -5.40 -8.36
CA TRP A 307 14.38 -4.16 -7.69
C TRP A 307 15.57 -3.23 -7.47
N ASN A 308 15.29 -1.92 -7.50
CA ASN A 308 16.22 -0.86 -7.16
C ASN A 308 15.54 0.10 -6.17
N THR A 309 16.35 0.77 -5.34
CA THR A 309 15.86 1.79 -4.41
C THR A 309 15.78 3.13 -5.12
N VAL A 310 14.57 3.71 -5.19
CA VAL A 310 14.34 5.09 -5.66
C VAL A 310 14.47 6.05 -4.49
N ALA A 311 13.86 5.73 -3.35
CA ALA A 311 13.92 6.53 -2.13
C ALA A 311 13.67 5.66 -0.90
N TYR A 312 14.24 6.06 0.25
CA TYR A 312 14.11 5.34 1.51
C TYR A 312 14.12 6.34 2.67
N TYR A 313 12.91 6.73 3.11
CA TYR A 313 12.72 7.82 4.06
C TYR A 313 12.59 7.30 5.48
N GLU A 314 13.28 7.92 6.42
CA GLU A 314 13.12 7.69 7.86
C GLU A 314 11.89 8.41 8.44
N ASN A 315 11.47 9.51 7.81
CA ASN A 315 10.30 10.28 8.22
C ASN A 315 9.79 11.12 7.03
N TRP A 316 9.07 10.46 6.12
CA TRP A 316 8.53 11.12 4.93
C TRP A 316 7.49 12.17 5.29
N GLY A 317 7.58 13.34 4.67
CA GLY A 317 6.60 14.42 4.81
C GLY A 317 6.70 15.22 6.10
N GLN A 318 7.73 14.97 6.94
CA GLN A 318 7.93 15.72 8.18
C GLN A 318 7.97 17.23 7.94
N GLY A 319 7.13 17.98 8.70
CA GLY A 319 7.03 19.43 8.60
C GLY A 319 6.12 19.94 7.47
N TYR A 320 5.68 19.08 6.56
CA TYR A 320 4.82 19.45 5.42
C TYR A 320 3.43 18.79 5.47
N VAL A 321 3.36 17.56 5.93
CA VAL A 321 2.09 16.89 6.19
C VAL A 321 1.92 16.73 7.69
N PRO A 322 0.71 16.96 8.25
CA PRO A 322 0.55 17.21 9.68
C PRO A 322 0.74 15.97 10.56
N VAL A 323 1.08 14.80 9.98
CA VAL A 323 1.12 13.54 10.73
C VAL A 323 1.98 12.49 10.13
N ASN A 324 2.22 11.49 10.96
CA ASN A 324 2.73 10.20 10.54
C ASN A 324 1.82 9.61 9.46
N THR A 325 2.42 9.25 8.34
CA THR A 325 1.73 8.79 7.15
C THR A 325 2.07 7.33 6.87
N PHE A 326 1.20 6.67 6.13
CA PHE A 326 1.38 5.30 5.69
C PHE A 326 0.54 5.03 4.43
N TYR A 327 0.73 3.86 3.80
CA TYR A 327 0.00 3.37 2.66
C TYR A 327 -0.04 4.36 1.48
N TRP A 328 1.07 4.45 0.78
CA TRP A 328 1.23 5.33 -0.37
C TRP A 328 0.96 4.59 -1.68
N ASN A 329 0.17 5.20 -2.56
CA ASN A 329 -0.21 4.66 -3.86
C ASN A 329 0.05 5.69 -4.96
N PHE A 330 0.76 5.33 -6.00
CA PHE A 330 0.81 6.13 -7.23
C PHE A 330 -0.46 5.89 -8.04
N SER A 331 -1.25 6.94 -8.26
CA SER A 331 -2.48 6.83 -9.05
C SER A 331 -2.17 6.73 -10.55
N ASN A 332 -2.51 5.62 -11.20
CA ASN A 332 -2.34 5.48 -12.65
C ASN A 332 -3.13 6.52 -13.44
N LYS A 333 -4.35 6.89 -13.03
CA LYS A 333 -5.15 7.92 -13.68
C LYS A 333 -4.47 9.29 -13.69
N TRP A 334 -3.72 9.59 -12.65
CA TRP A 334 -3.10 10.89 -12.45
C TRP A 334 -1.59 10.92 -12.74
N LEU A 335 -1.07 9.91 -13.42
CA LEU A 335 0.22 9.95 -14.09
C LEU A 335 0.12 10.74 -15.39
N ASN A 336 1.15 11.52 -15.72
CA ASN A 336 1.23 12.08 -17.06
C ASN A 336 1.74 11.05 -18.08
N ARG A 337 1.58 11.34 -19.36
CA ARG A 337 1.89 10.39 -20.45
C ARG A 337 3.32 9.84 -20.43
N ASN A 338 4.32 10.65 -20.09
CA ASN A 338 5.72 10.22 -20.00
C ASN A 338 6.09 9.66 -18.63
N GLY A 339 5.16 9.53 -17.71
CA GLY A 339 5.34 8.92 -16.40
C GLY A 339 6.15 9.74 -15.39
N THR A 340 6.61 10.94 -15.74
CA THR A 340 7.50 11.74 -14.87
C THR A 340 6.76 12.57 -13.83
N ARG A 341 5.47 12.88 -14.03
CA ARG A 341 4.64 13.62 -13.07
C ARG A 341 3.56 12.70 -12.53
N PHE A 342 3.38 12.69 -11.25
CA PHE A 342 2.45 11.78 -10.57
C PHE A 342 1.58 12.48 -9.53
N SER A 343 0.52 11.82 -9.12
CA SER A 343 -0.14 12.06 -7.84
C SER A 343 0.05 10.84 -6.94
N LEU A 344 0.48 11.09 -5.72
CA LEU A 344 0.59 10.11 -4.65
C LEU A 344 -0.64 10.23 -3.74
N ILE A 345 -1.34 9.12 -3.55
CA ILE A 345 -2.43 8.99 -2.60
C ILE A 345 -1.88 8.31 -1.37
N PHE A 346 -2.20 8.81 -0.18
CA PHE A 346 -1.70 8.23 1.06
C PHE A 346 -2.66 8.47 2.23
N THR A 347 -2.45 7.73 3.30
CA THR A 347 -3.20 7.86 4.55
C THR A 347 -2.40 8.67 5.56
N GLY A 348 -3.04 9.62 6.23
CA GLY A 348 -2.57 10.20 7.49
C GLY A 348 -3.00 9.32 8.66
N ARG A 349 -2.58 9.62 9.88
CA ARG A 349 -2.85 8.82 11.07
C ARG A 349 -3.61 9.58 12.17
N LYS A 350 -4.42 8.85 12.94
CA LYS A 350 -5.24 9.30 14.09
C LYS A 350 -6.32 10.30 13.66
N GLU A 351 -6.40 11.43 14.33
CA GLU A 351 -7.27 12.55 13.92
C GLU A 351 -7.02 13.02 12.49
N ASN A 352 -6.01 12.49 11.88
CA ASN A 352 -5.54 12.78 10.56
C ASN A 352 -5.73 11.60 9.59
N ASP A 353 -6.30 10.48 10.02
CA ASP A 353 -6.79 9.47 9.10
C ASP A 353 -7.64 10.16 8.06
N SER A 354 -7.27 10.03 6.80
CA SER A 354 -7.87 10.81 5.72
C SER A 354 -7.34 10.35 4.37
N TRP A 355 -8.10 10.64 3.34
CA TRP A 355 -7.64 10.64 1.97
C TRP A 355 -6.73 11.83 1.75
N ASN A 356 -5.52 11.58 1.28
CA ASN A 356 -4.57 12.64 0.94
C ASN A 356 -4.06 12.46 -0.48
N VAL A 357 -3.90 13.56 -1.21
CA VAL A 357 -3.32 13.59 -2.54
C VAL A 357 -2.19 14.59 -2.58
N LEU A 358 -1.03 14.16 -3.06
CA LEU A 358 0.15 15.00 -3.21
C LEU A 358 0.73 14.87 -4.63
N ARG A 359 1.04 16.00 -5.25
CA ARG A 359 1.74 16.01 -6.55
C ARG A 359 3.24 15.83 -6.38
N GLY A 360 3.84 15.21 -7.37
CA GLY A 360 5.30 15.08 -7.42
C GLY A 360 5.81 14.85 -8.83
N VAL A 361 7.15 14.86 -8.91
CA VAL A 361 7.87 14.60 -10.15
C VAL A 361 9.01 13.62 -9.90
N PHE A 362 9.24 12.72 -10.82
CA PHE A 362 10.45 11.91 -10.91
C PHE A 362 11.49 12.67 -11.73
N ILE A 363 12.66 12.87 -11.16
CA ILE A 363 13.85 13.36 -11.85
C ILE A 363 14.59 12.13 -12.35
N LEU A 364 14.83 12.05 -13.63
CA LEU A 364 15.51 10.91 -14.26
C LEU A 364 17.03 11.11 -14.28
N ASN A 365 17.75 9.99 -14.41
CA ASN A 365 19.20 9.98 -14.61
C ASN A 365 19.57 10.47 -16.02
#